data_0410e1214ac9360a2cd1031db54f0b01
#
_entry.id   0410e1214ac9360a2cd1031db54f0b01
#
_cell.length_a   1.000
_cell.length_b   1.000
_cell.length_c   1.000
_cell.angle_alpha   90.00
_cell.angle_beta   90.00
_cell.angle_gamma   90.00
#
_symmetry.space_group_name_H-M   'P 1'
#
loop_
_entity.id
_entity.type
_entity.pdbx_description
1 polymer ?
#
loop_
_entity_poly.entity_id
_entity_poly.type
_entity_poly.pdbx_seq_one_letter_code
_entity_poly.pdbx_strand_id
1 'polypeptide(L)'
;MQVTRVAGALGARIDGVDPRDPAAFDDIKAVLLEHEVVFFRGANLSEEEQFELGRRFGTPSIFPVQRLLGATEPRMTVIQDGPDSPNAADGWHTDATWLAEPPAYALLHMETPPEVGGDTMWCSATAAYDQLAAPMQELLCSLRVIHDLSLIHI
;
A
#
# COMPACT_ATOMS: atom_id res chain seq x y z
N MET A 1 11.88 -14.49 -13.55
CA MET A 1 10.91 -13.46 -13.20
C MET A 1 10.46 -12.72 -14.46
N GLN A 2 9.17 -12.58 -14.69
CA GLN A 2 8.61 -11.81 -15.80
C GLN A 2 7.80 -10.64 -15.23
N VAL A 3 8.05 -9.44 -15.72
CA VAL A 3 7.39 -8.21 -15.30
C VAL A 3 6.49 -7.71 -16.42
N THR A 4 5.22 -7.47 -16.11
CA THR A 4 4.22 -6.97 -17.06
C THR A 4 3.55 -5.72 -16.47
N ARG A 5 3.68 -4.58 -17.12
CA ARG A 5 2.96 -3.35 -16.70
C ARG A 5 1.46 -3.56 -16.79
N VAL A 6 0.71 -3.10 -15.78
CA VAL A 6 -0.75 -3.24 -15.72
C VAL A 6 -1.48 -1.94 -16.06
N ALA A 7 -0.80 -0.79 -15.93
CA ALA A 7 -1.37 0.50 -16.30
C ALA A 7 -0.29 1.45 -16.85
N GLY A 8 -0.71 2.60 -17.35
CA GLY A 8 0.20 3.56 -17.99
C GLY A 8 1.10 4.30 -17.00
N ALA A 9 0.58 4.68 -15.83
CA ALA A 9 1.29 5.50 -14.86
C ALA A 9 2.06 4.68 -13.82
N LEU A 10 1.46 3.60 -13.30
CA LEU A 10 2.03 2.78 -12.24
C LEU A 10 1.50 1.34 -12.33
N GLY A 11 2.12 0.46 -11.57
CA GLY A 11 1.68 -0.92 -11.38
C GLY A 11 2.29 -1.93 -12.35
N ALA A 12 2.84 -3.01 -11.79
CA ALA A 12 3.34 -4.15 -12.54
C ALA A 12 2.90 -5.48 -11.92
N ARG A 13 2.61 -6.46 -12.77
CA ARG A 13 2.43 -7.84 -12.36
C ARG A 13 3.76 -8.58 -12.49
N ILE A 14 4.10 -9.34 -11.45
CA ILE A 14 5.28 -10.20 -11.43
C ILE A 14 4.83 -11.65 -11.51
N ASP A 15 5.32 -12.36 -12.53
CA ASP A 15 5.04 -13.77 -12.78
C ASP A 15 6.35 -14.59 -12.76
N GLY A 16 6.23 -15.89 -12.48
CA GLY A 16 7.34 -16.84 -12.55
C GLY A 16 8.36 -16.70 -11.42
N VAL A 17 7.95 -16.11 -10.30
CA VAL A 17 8.74 -16.04 -9.07
C VAL A 17 7.83 -16.16 -7.87
N ASP A 18 8.32 -16.84 -6.84
CA ASP A 18 7.63 -16.91 -5.56
C ASP A 18 8.07 -15.72 -4.69
N PRO A 19 7.14 -14.86 -4.21
CA PRO A 19 7.49 -13.74 -3.35
C PRO A 19 8.12 -14.16 -2.01
N ARG A 20 7.95 -15.43 -1.61
CA ARG A 20 8.60 -16.01 -0.43
C ARG A 20 10.08 -16.28 -0.61
N ASP A 21 10.54 -16.42 -1.85
CA ASP A 21 11.96 -16.72 -2.13
C ASP A 21 12.86 -15.54 -1.72
N PRO A 22 13.74 -15.72 -0.72
CA PRO A 22 14.67 -14.66 -0.33
C PRO A 22 15.60 -14.20 -1.45
N ALA A 23 15.95 -15.10 -2.39
CA ALA A 23 16.85 -14.77 -3.50
C ALA A 23 16.21 -13.83 -4.53
N ALA A 24 14.87 -13.79 -4.59
CA ALA A 24 14.14 -12.91 -5.48
C ALA A 24 13.81 -11.52 -4.88
N PHE A 25 14.09 -11.33 -3.60
CA PHE A 25 13.63 -10.14 -2.86
C PHE A 25 14.15 -8.83 -3.44
N ASP A 26 15.44 -8.75 -3.75
CA ASP A 26 16.03 -7.51 -4.25
C ASP A 26 15.50 -7.16 -5.64
N ASP A 27 15.27 -8.15 -6.49
CA ASP A 27 14.65 -7.95 -7.81
C ASP A 27 13.18 -7.51 -7.68
N ILE A 28 12.42 -8.14 -6.79
CA ILE A 28 11.03 -7.73 -6.49
C ILE A 28 10.98 -6.29 -5.98
N LYS A 29 11.87 -5.94 -5.06
CA LYS A 29 11.97 -4.59 -4.51
C LYS A 29 12.34 -3.56 -5.58
N ALA A 30 13.25 -3.90 -6.48
CA ALA A 30 13.61 -3.01 -7.59
C ALA A 30 12.40 -2.74 -8.50
N VAL A 31 11.63 -3.77 -8.85
CA VAL A 31 10.39 -3.63 -9.64
C VAL A 31 9.34 -2.80 -8.89
N LEU A 32 9.20 -3.01 -7.57
CA LEU A 32 8.28 -2.20 -6.75
C LEU A 32 8.67 -0.72 -6.75
N LEU A 33 9.95 -0.39 -6.61
CA LEU A 33 10.43 0.99 -6.64
C LEU A 33 10.28 1.65 -8.01
N GLU A 34 10.36 0.88 -9.10
CA GLU A 34 10.15 1.38 -10.47
C GLU A 34 8.67 1.59 -10.78
N HIS A 35 7.81 0.69 -10.31
CA HIS A 35 6.39 0.65 -10.69
C HIS A 35 5.43 1.09 -9.59
N GLU A 36 5.92 1.42 -8.39
CA GLU A 36 5.18 1.90 -7.22
C GLU A 36 4.21 0.87 -6.61
N VAL A 37 3.61 0.00 -7.41
CA VAL A 37 2.73 -1.11 -6.98
C VAL A 37 3.08 -2.37 -7.77
N VAL A 38 3.17 -3.51 -7.06
CA VAL A 38 3.37 -4.82 -7.71
C VAL A 38 2.31 -5.81 -7.28
N PHE A 39 1.96 -6.70 -8.20
CA PHE A 39 0.92 -7.70 -8.02
C PHE A 39 1.48 -9.10 -8.23
N PHE A 40 1.17 -9.99 -7.31
CA PHE A 40 1.41 -11.42 -7.41
C PHE A 40 0.08 -12.15 -7.46
N ARG A 41 -0.24 -12.78 -8.59
CA ARG A 41 -1.47 -13.56 -8.69
C ARG A 41 -1.24 -14.99 -8.21
N GLY A 42 -2.15 -15.46 -7.34
CA GLY A 42 -2.12 -16.85 -6.84
C GLY A 42 -0.95 -17.15 -5.91
N ALA A 43 -0.34 -16.16 -5.28
CA ALA A 43 0.73 -16.38 -4.30
C ALA A 43 0.24 -17.15 -3.07
N ASN A 44 -1.04 -17.01 -2.70
CA ASN A 44 -1.72 -17.74 -1.62
C ASN A 44 -0.87 -17.80 -0.34
N LEU A 45 -0.42 -16.64 0.12
CA LEU A 45 0.39 -16.52 1.34
C LEU A 45 -0.48 -16.81 2.56
N SER A 46 0.05 -17.59 3.51
CA SER A 46 -0.49 -17.60 4.86
C SER A 46 -0.23 -16.27 5.56
N GLU A 47 -0.92 -16.01 6.66
CA GLU A 47 -0.69 -14.81 7.48
C GLU A 47 0.77 -14.70 7.93
N GLU A 48 1.38 -15.81 8.35
CA GLU A 48 2.77 -15.87 8.77
C GLU A 48 3.73 -15.57 7.60
N GLU A 49 3.50 -16.18 6.43
CA GLU A 49 4.32 -15.95 5.23
C GLU A 49 4.22 -14.50 4.74
N GLN A 50 3.03 -13.89 4.79
CA GLN A 50 2.86 -12.49 4.45
C GLN A 50 3.60 -11.59 5.46
N PHE A 51 3.54 -11.91 6.75
CA PHE A 51 4.24 -11.17 7.78
C PHE A 51 5.77 -11.26 7.63
N GLU A 52 6.29 -12.46 7.36
CA GLU A 52 7.72 -12.67 7.10
C GLU A 52 8.19 -11.96 5.82
N LEU A 53 7.36 -11.94 4.78
CA LEU A 53 7.64 -11.13 3.59
C LEU A 53 7.70 -9.64 3.94
N GLY A 54 6.75 -9.15 4.75
CA GLY A 54 6.74 -7.76 5.23
C GLY A 54 8.00 -7.38 5.99
N ARG A 55 8.52 -8.27 6.83
CA ARG A 55 9.77 -8.06 7.60
C ARG A 55 10.99 -7.82 6.72
N ARG A 56 11.02 -8.32 5.50
CA ARG A 56 12.12 -8.09 4.56
C ARG A 56 12.15 -6.64 4.05
N PHE A 57 10.98 -5.97 4.01
CA PHE A 57 10.89 -4.57 3.64
C PHE A 57 11.26 -3.61 4.79
N GLY A 58 11.21 -4.09 6.03
CA GLY A 58 11.55 -3.31 7.22
C GLY A 58 10.86 -3.83 8.47
N THR A 59 10.93 -3.06 9.54
CA THR A 59 10.24 -3.40 10.79
C THR A 59 8.74 -3.16 10.65
N PRO A 60 7.89 -4.20 10.79
CA PRO A 60 6.46 -4.02 10.78
C PRO A 60 5.99 -3.02 11.86
N SER A 61 5.14 -2.09 11.49
CA SER A 61 4.57 -1.12 12.41
C SER A 61 3.29 -1.65 13.06
N ILE A 62 3.03 -1.22 14.29
CA ILE A 62 1.72 -1.43 14.91
C ILE A 62 0.78 -0.37 14.34
N PHE A 63 -0.30 -0.80 13.67
CA PHE A 63 -1.29 0.13 13.17
C PHE A 63 -1.83 1.02 14.30
N PRO A 64 -1.93 2.36 14.12
CA PRO A 64 -2.22 3.29 15.22
C PRO A 64 -3.48 2.94 16.01
N VAL A 65 -4.54 2.50 15.36
CA VAL A 65 -5.78 2.10 16.02
C VAL A 65 -5.56 0.85 16.89
N GLN A 66 -4.80 -0.13 16.42
CA GLN A 66 -4.45 -1.31 17.22
C GLN A 66 -3.64 -0.93 18.46
N ARG A 67 -2.73 0.05 18.35
CA ARG A 67 -1.97 0.58 19.48
C ARG A 67 -2.89 1.23 20.51
N LEU A 68 -3.86 2.03 20.08
CA LEU A 68 -4.88 2.62 20.97
C LEU A 68 -5.73 1.56 21.68
N LEU A 69 -5.95 0.42 21.05
CA LEU A 69 -6.64 -0.73 21.62
C LEU A 69 -5.73 -1.64 22.47
N GLY A 70 -4.50 -1.21 22.75
CA GLY A 70 -3.58 -1.89 23.65
C GLY A 70 -2.67 -2.93 22.97
N ALA A 71 -2.59 -2.97 21.65
CA ALA A 71 -1.64 -3.85 20.97
C ALA A 71 -0.19 -3.44 21.28
N THR A 72 0.62 -4.39 21.70
CA THR A 72 2.05 -4.21 21.99
C THR A 72 2.95 -4.76 20.89
N GLU A 73 2.38 -5.53 19.96
CA GLU A 73 3.08 -6.13 18.82
C GLU A 73 2.31 -5.91 17.51
N PRO A 74 3.03 -5.81 16.39
CA PRO A 74 2.38 -5.69 15.07
C PRO A 74 1.56 -6.96 14.77
N ARG A 75 0.37 -6.77 14.22
CA ARG A 75 -0.53 -7.85 13.82
C ARG A 75 -1.11 -7.55 12.44
N MET A 76 -1.50 -8.61 11.75
CA MET A 76 -2.27 -8.47 10.53
C MET A 76 -3.61 -7.77 10.83
N THR A 77 -4.02 -6.88 9.96
CA THR A 77 -5.34 -6.25 10.02
C THR A 77 -6.22 -6.88 8.96
N VAL A 78 -7.27 -7.55 9.39
CA VAL A 78 -8.30 -8.06 8.47
C VAL A 78 -9.27 -6.92 8.18
N ILE A 79 -9.41 -6.58 6.90
CA ILE A 79 -10.39 -5.63 6.40
C ILE A 79 -11.48 -6.45 5.72
N GLN A 80 -12.71 -6.32 6.19
CA GLN A 80 -13.85 -7.02 5.63
C GLN A 80 -14.94 -6.01 5.29
N ASP A 81 -15.24 -5.89 4.01
CA ASP A 81 -16.33 -5.08 3.51
C ASP A 81 -17.53 -5.97 3.13
N GLY A 82 -18.72 -5.44 3.35
CA GLY A 82 -19.97 -6.11 3.07
C GLY A 82 -21.16 -5.16 3.11
N PRO A 83 -22.38 -5.63 2.81
CA PRO A 83 -23.58 -4.79 2.76
C PRO A 83 -23.86 -4.01 4.05
N ASP A 84 -23.43 -4.57 5.19
CA ASP A 84 -23.65 -4.01 6.53
C ASP A 84 -22.37 -3.39 7.13
N SER A 85 -21.29 -3.32 6.36
CA SER A 85 -20.00 -2.78 6.79
C SER A 85 -19.82 -1.37 6.22
N PRO A 86 -19.54 -0.35 7.04
CA PRO A 86 -19.23 0.97 6.51
C PRO A 86 -17.90 0.90 5.73
N ASN A 87 -17.89 1.44 4.52
CA ASN A 87 -16.67 1.61 3.73
C ASN A 87 -15.67 2.47 4.52
N ALA A 88 -14.55 1.89 4.89
CA ALA A 88 -13.54 2.57 5.69
C ALA A 88 -12.51 3.35 4.86
N ALA A 89 -12.48 3.14 3.53
CA ALA A 89 -11.43 3.70 2.66
C ALA A 89 -11.95 3.99 1.24
N ASP A 90 -12.97 4.87 1.13
CA ASP A 90 -13.56 5.29 -0.13
C ASP A 90 -12.93 6.57 -0.73
N GLY A 91 -12.03 7.22 0.00
CA GLY A 91 -11.31 8.42 -0.42
C GLY A 91 -9.84 8.14 -0.74
N TRP A 92 -9.26 8.95 -1.63
CA TRP A 92 -7.82 8.93 -1.90
C TRP A 92 -7.04 9.30 -0.66
N HIS A 93 -6.13 8.42 -0.22
CA HIS A 93 -5.30 8.62 0.95
C HIS A 93 -3.93 7.94 0.80
N THR A 94 -3.03 8.30 1.67
CA THR A 94 -1.81 7.56 1.97
C THR A 94 -1.86 7.16 3.43
N ASP A 95 -1.54 5.91 3.73
CA ASP A 95 -1.70 5.35 5.06
C ASP A 95 -0.87 6.08 6.12
N ALA A 96 -1.53 6.37 7.24
CA ALA A 96 -0.91 6.85 8.48
C ALA A 96 0.04 8.05 8.33
N THR A 97 -0.21 8.96 7.38
CA THR A 97 0.62 10.15 7.11
C THR A 97 0.72 11.14 8.28
N TRP A 98 -0.13 11.02 9.30
CA TRP A 98 -0.06 11.81 10.54
C TRP A 98 1.01 11.32 11.52
N LEU A 99 1.63 10.16 11.29
CA LEU A 99 2.74 9.67 12.09
C LEU A 99 4.01 10.43 11.74
N ALA A 100 4.91 10.59 12.72
CA ALA A 100 6.23 11.17 12.49
C ALA A 100 7.08 10.32 11.54
N GLU A 101 6.86 9.00 11.57
CA GLU A 101 7.45 8.01 10.68
C GLU A 101 6.33 7.17 10.06
N PRO A 102 5.75 7.61 8.92
CA PRO A 102 4.72 6.84 8.22
C PRO A 102 5.28 5.52 7.68
N PRO A 103 4.44 4.48 7.50
CA PRO A 103 4.87 3.25 6.87
C PRO A 103 5.32 3.50 5.43
N ALA A 104 6.48 2.95 5.06
CA ALA A 104 7.03 3.09 3.71
C ALA A 104 6.37 2.12 2.70
N TYR A 105 5.84 0.98 3.18
CA TYR A 105 5.24 -0.07 2.36
C TYR A 105 4.00 -0.63 3.03
N ALA A 106 3.04 -1.07 2.22
CA ALA A 106 1.89 -1.84 2.65
C ALA A 106 1.80 -3.13 1.81
N LEU A 107 1.48 -4.25 2.46
CA LEU A 107 1.21 -5.52 1.82
C LEU A 107 -0.26 -5.87 2.03
N LEU A 108 -0.99 -6.05 0.93
CA LEU A 108 -2.38 -6.47 0.95
C LEU A 108 -2.50 -7.87 0.36
N HIS A 109 -3.27 -8.72 1.02
CA HIS A 109 -3.64 -10.03 0.51
C HIS A 109 -5.16 -10.09 0.39
N MET A 110 -5.66 -10.32 -0.80
CA MET A 110 -7.08 -10.47 -1.08
C MET A 110 -7.46 -11.94 -0.92
N GLU A 111 -8.16 -12.28 0.16
CA GLU A 111 -8.60 -13.64 0.43
C GLU A 111 -9.92 -13.97 -0.29
N THR A 112 -10.88 -13.07 -0.23
CA THR A 112 -12.22 -13.27 -0.80
C THR A 112 -12.59 -12.06 -1.64
N PRO A 113 -12.26 -12.05 -2.94
CA PRO A 113 -12.67 -10.96 -3.83
C PRO A 113 -14.17 -11.03 -4.11
N PRO A 114 -14.85 -9.90 -4.29
CA PRO A 114 -16.22 -9.89 -4.78
C PRO A 114 -16.27 -10.38 -6.24
N GLU A 115 -17.43 -10.89 -6.67
CA GLU A 115 -17.62 -11.32 -8.07
C GLU A 115 -17.58 -10.14 -9.04
N VAL A 116 -18.04 -8.97 -8.62
CA VAL A 116 -18.10 -7.73 -9.41
C VAL A 116 -17.83 -6.52 -8.53
N GLY A 117 -17.01 -5.60 -9.00
CA GLY A 117 -16.68 -4.36 -8.29
C GLY A 117 -15.72 -4.56 -7.12
N GLY A 118 -15.65 -3.57 -6.26
CA GLY A 118 -14.73 -3.58 -5.09
C GLY A 118 -13.25 -3.46 -5.47
N ASP A 119 -12.97 -2.89 -6.64
CA ASP A 119 -11.59 -2.72 -7.10
C ASP A 119 -10.82 -1.74 -6.21
N THR A 120 -9.61 -2.12 -5.83
CA THR A 120 -8.67 -1.20 -5.21
C THR A 120 -7.95 -0.41 -6.29
N MET A 121 -7.93 0.91 -6.14
CA MET A 121 -7.29 1.83 -7.08
C MET A 121 -6.07 2.49 -6.45
N TRP A 122 -5.05 2.73 -7.27
CA TRP A 122 -3.85 3.46 -6.87
C TRP A 122 -3.59 4.62 -7.83
N CYS A 123 -3.04 5.71 -7.32
CA CYS A 123 -2.52 6.79 -8.14
C CYS A 123 -1.09 7.14 -7.72
N SER A 124 -0.26 7.52 -8.70
CA SER A 124 1.08 8.02 -8.44
C SER A 124 1.02 9.50 -8.07
N ALA A 125 1.31 9.81 -6.80
CA ALA A 125 1.42 11.20 -6.36
C ALA A 125 2.62 11.91 -7.02
N THR A 126 3.71 11.18 -7.26
CA THR A 126 4.89 11.68 -7.98
C THR A 126 4.54 12.07 -9.41
N ALA A 127 3.91 11.17 -10.17
CA ALA A 127 3.49 11.47 -11.53
C ALA A 127 2.44 12.59 -11.60
N ALA A 128 1.56 12.66 -10.61
CA ALA A 128 0.59 13.75 -10.52
C ALA A 128 1.27 15.11 -10.30
N TYR A 129 2.27 15.16 -9.41
CA TYR A 129 3.06 16.38 -9.19
C TYR A 129 3.87 16.78 -10.43
N ASP A 130 4.52 15.83 -11.09
CA ASP A 130 5.36 16.09 -12.27
C ASP A 130 4.57 16.62 -13.47
N GLN A 131 3.28 16.33 -13.54
CA GLN A 131 2.37 16.84 -14.57
C GLN A 131 1.85 18.26 -14.31
N LEU A 132 2.11 18.82 -13.14
CA LEU A 132 1.73 20.20 -12.83
C LEU A 132 2.61 21.19 -13.59
N ALA A 133 2.02 22.32 -13.99
CA ALA A 133 2.80 23.43 -14.52
C ALA A 133 3.81 23.95 -13.49
N ALA A 134 4.99 24.38 -13.93
CA ALA A 134 6.07 24.84 -13.05
C ALA A 134 5.64 25.87 -11.98
N PRO A 135 4.81 26.88 -12.28
CA PRO A 135 4.35 27.82 -11.25
C PRO A 135 3.51 27.14 -10.15
N MET A 136 2.78 26.06 -10.48
CA MET A 136 2.01 25.30 -9.48
C MET A 136 2.93 24.46 -8.61
N GLN A 137 3.95 23.82 -9.18
CA GLN A 137 4.97 23.09 -8.44
C GLN A 137 5.69 24.00 -7.45
N GLU A 138 6.11 25.19 -7.88
CA GLU A 138 6.73 26.20 -7.04
C GLU A 138 5.82 26.65 -5.88
N LEU A 139 4.54 26.89 -6.17
CA LEU A 139 3.56 27.23 -5.14
C LEU A 139 3.45 26.11 -4.12
N LEU A 140 3.25 24.85 -4.54
CA LEU A 140 3.09 23.71 -3.66
C LEU A 140 4.32 23.46 -2.78
N CYS A 141 5.54 23.64 -3.31
CA CYS A 141 6.77 23.52 -2.54
C CYS A 141 6.88 24.55 -1.39
N SER A 142 6.17 25.68 -1.49
CA SER A 142 6.15 26.71 -0.45
C SER A 142 5.13 26.45 0.66
N LEU A 143 4.20 25.52 0.45
CA LEU A 143 3.11 25.24 1.37
C LEU A 143 3.52 24.20 2.42
N ARG A 144 2.80 24.22 3.54
CA ARG A 144 2.86 23.21 4.59
C ARG A 144 1.48 22.64 4.80
N VAL A 145 1.40 21.33 4.95
CA VAL A 145 0.15 20.60 5.22
C VAL A 145 0.25 19.97 6.61
N ILE A 146 -0.82 20.09 7.38
CA ILE A 146 -0.97 19.35 8.63
C ILE A 146 -1.75 18.08 8.30
N HIS A 147 -1.13 16.94 8.59
CA HIS A 147 -1.79 15.64 8.48
C HIS A 147 -2.40 15.29 9.83
N ASP A 148 -3.70 15.10 9.86
CA ASP A 148 -4.47 14.82 11.07
C ASP A 148 -5.42 13.63 10.84
N LEU A 149 -5.48 12.71 11.80
CA LEU A 149 -6.35 11.54 11.75
C LEU A 149 -7.84 11.91 11.69
N SER A 150 -8.23 13.04 12.29
CA SER A 150 -9.62 13.48 12.31
C SER A 150 -10.17 13.79 10.92
N LEU A 151 -9.31 14.09 9.94
CA LEU A 151 -9.72 14.43 8.58
C LEU A 151 -10.04 13.20 7.70
N ILE A 152 -9.67 12.01 8.15
CA ILE A 152 -9.91 10.75 7.41
C ILE A 152 -11.30 10.18 7.72
N HIS A 153 -11.94 10.63 8.80
CA HIS A 153 -13.21 10.12 9.31
C HIS A 153 -14.33 11.16 9.33
N ILE A 154 -14.23 12.21 8.50
CA ILE A 154 -15.29 13.21 8.37
C ILE A 154 -16.21 12.82 7.20
#